data_aa5dac754b4a38cd1a0b66f212389ed8
#
_entry.id   aa5dac754b4a38cd1a0b66f212389ed8
#
_cell.length_a   1.000
_cell.length_b   1.000
_cell.length_c   1.000
_cell.angle_alpha   90.00
_cell.angle_beta   90.00
_cell.angle_gamma   90.00
#
_symmetry.space_group_name_H-M   'P 1'
#
loop_
_entity.id
_entity.type
_entity.pdbx_description
1 polymer ?
#
loop_
_entity_poly.entity_id
_entity_poly.type
_entity_poly.pdbx_seq_one_letter_code
_entity_poly.pdbx_strand_id
1 'polypeptide(L)'
;MQPKRVNKWLAWGAVSLTALGVGAAIKSLMPPRFNMQLLPAGESGTEKQQRDQQLPDVDVHILRCGSVFWPELVMVRGSLSLKPRKIAYSSVLVRHPQGTFLYDTGLSGDIYQHLKDQPLTFRQTLARFKVEQTLRGALHEQDLKPEDLDFVLLSHLHWDHVSGVPDIVGVPLRVNRVEFDAAKQGVIPLHKGLVWRLMEGSPLTCFDLEGPSYEGFRSSLDVFGDGSIVLISLPGHTPGNTGMFINRANGARLFFLGDAAHVAENYLYPTTPHPLFWNGVTSDKATALQTLLELHHFARSHPEVPLIAMHDARMQEASMQVENERLARI
;
A
#
# COMPACT_ATOMS: atom_id res chain seq x y z
N MET A 1 -21.81 -66.19 -3.51
CA MET A 1 -21.53 -64.77 -3.30
C MET A 1 -20.18 -64.43 -3.92
N GLN A 2 -20.17 -63.72 -5.05
CA GLN A 2 -18.93 -63.28 -5.67
C GLN A 2 -18.52 -61.93 -5.09
N PRO A 3 -17.25 -61.68 -4.81
CA PRO A 3 -16.81 -60.39 -4.31
C PRO A 3 -16.84 -59.35 -5.44
N LYS A 4 -17.49 -58.19 -5.17
CA LYS A 4 -17.53 -57.05 -6.08
C LYS A 4 -16.11 -56.56 -6.36
N ARG A 5 -15.68 -56.65 -7.63
CA ARG A 5 -14.44 -56.00 -8.11
C ARG A 5 -14.60 -54.49 -7.93
N VAL A 6 -13.97 -53.91 -6.91
CA VAL A 6 -13.82 -52.50 -6.77
C VAL A 6 -12.99 -52.00 -7.97
N ASN A 7 -13.54 -51.04 -8.70
CA ASN A 7 -12.96 -50.53 -9.94
C ASN A 7 -11.64 -49.82 -9.64
N LYS A 8 -10.51 -50.50 -9.80
CA LYS A 8 -9.15 -49.95 -9.53
C LYS A 8 -8.90 -48.66 -10.30
N TRP A 9 -9.56 -48.42 -11.43
CA TRP A 9 -9.45 -47.20 -12.22
C TRP A 9 -10.01 -45.96 -11.53
N LEU A 10 -11.06 -46.07 -10.70
CA LEU A 10 -11.58 -44.96 -9.90
C LEU A 10 -10.63 -44.58 -8.76
N ALA A 11 -9.95 -45.53 -8.17
CA ALA A 11 -8.96 -45.26 -7.10
C ALA A 11 -7.73 -44.55 -7.66
N TRP A 12 -7.22 -44.93 -8.83
CA TRP A 12 -6.10 -44.26 -9.49
C TRP A 12 -6.44 -42.86 -9.98
N GLY A 13 -7.66 -42.65 -10.49
CA GLY A 13 -8.14 -41.32 -10.87
C GLY A 13 -8.22 -40.34 -9.67
N ALA A 14 -8.73 -40.84 -8.54
CA ALA A 14 -8.81 -40.03 -7.32
C ALA A 14 -7.42 -39.68 -6.73
N VAL A 15 -6.49 -40.64 -6.73
CA VAL A 15 -5.11 -40.42 -6.27
C VAL A 15 -4.37 -39.46 -7.20
N SER A 16 -4.57 -39.54 -8.52
CA SER A 16 -3.95 -38.61 -9.47
C SER A 16 -4.52 -37.20 -9.35
N LEU A 17 -5.82 -37.03 -9.14
CA LEU A 17 -6.45 -35.73 -8.91
C LEU A 17 -6.01 -35.08 -7.58
N THR A 18 -5.87 -35.88 -6.52
CA THR A 18 -5.34 -35.38 -5.24
C THR A 18 -3.84 -35.02 -5.31
N ALA A 19 -3.04 -35.82 -6.00
CA ALA A 19 -1.61 -35.54 -6.19
C ALA A 19 -1.39 -34.27 -7.04
N LEU A 20 -2.17 -34.08 -8.12
CA LEU A 20 -2.16 -32.86 -8.93
C LEU A 20 -2.64 -31.64 -8.12
N GLY A 21 -3.69 -31.80 -7.32
CA GLY A 21 -4.20 -30.76 -6.44
C GLY A 21 -3.19 -30.35 -5.37
N VAL A 22 -2.54 -31.31 -4.72
CA VAL A 22 -1.47 -31.07 -3.74
C VAL A 22 -0.25 -30.44 -4.40
N GLY A 23 0.18 -30.89 -5.57
CA GLY A 23 1.28 -30.31 -6.32
C GLY A 23 1.00 -28.87 -6.75
N ALA A 24 -0.23 -28.57 -7.20
CA ALA A 24 -0.67 -27.22 -7.53
C ALA A 24 -0.72 -26.33 -6.28
N ALA A 25 -1.20 -26.83 -5.16
CA ALA A 25 -1.24 -26.12 -3.89
C ALA A 25 0.19 -25.81 -3.40
N ILE A 26 1.10 -26.77 -3.41
CA ILE A 26 2.52 -26.58 -3.04
C ILE A 26 3.16 -25.55 -3.97
N LYS A 27 2.95 -25.67 -5.30
CA LYS A 27 3.50 -24.70 -6.26
C LYS A 27 2.96 -23.29 -6.03
N SER A 28 1.71 -23.14 -5.62
CA SER A 28 1.11 -21.85 -5.32
C SER A 28 1.72 -21.19 -4.08
N LEU A 29 2.28 -21.95 -3.15
CA LEU A 29 2.95 -21.47 -1.94
C LEU A 29 4.41 -21.08 -2.19
N MET A 30 5.04 -21.59 -3.25
CA MET A 30 6.42 -21.22 -3.57
C MET A 30 6.50 -19.76 -4.02
N PRO A 31 7.56 -19.03 -3.65
CA PRO A 31 7.78 -17.67 -4.16
C PRO A 31 7.69 -17.62 -5.69
N PRO A 32 7.16 -16.54 -6.27
CA PRO A 32 7.15 -16.38 -7.72
C PRO A 32 8.58 -16.35 -8.26
N ARG A 33 8.79 -16.88 -9.47
CA ARG A 33 10.07 -16.74 -10.16
C ARG A 33 10.11 -15.38 -10.82
N PHE A 34 11.05 -14.56 -10.41
CA PHE A 34 11.31 -13.26 -11.03
C PHE A 34 12.37 -13.41 -12.12
N ASN A 35 12.13 -12.76 -13.26
CA ASN A 35 13.17 -12.63 -14.28
C ASN A 35 14.01 -11.39 -13.98
N MET A 36 15.10 -11.57 -13.26
CA MET A 36 16.02 -10.51 -12.83
C MET A 36 16.73 -9.80 -14.00
N GLN A 37 16.62 -10.30 -15.24
CA GLN A 37 17.24 -9.71 -16.44
C GLN A 37 16.37 -8.62 -17.11
N LEU A 38 15.11 -8.47 -16.69
CA LEU A 38 14.16 -7.54 -17.34
C LEU A 38 14.24 -6.10 -16.84
N LEU A 39 15.19 -5.78 -15.96
CA LEU A 39 15.31 -4.41 -15.48
C LEU A 39 16.20 -3.61 -16.42
N PRO A 40 15.71 -2.49 -16.97
CA PRO A 40 16.58 -1.54 -17.62
C PRO A 40 17.59 -1.05 -16.57
N ALA A 41 18.86 -1.02 -16.91
CA ALA A 41 19.85 -0.26 -16.16
C ALA A 41 19.34 1.19 -16.17
N GLY A 42 18.80 1.66 -15.05
CA GLY A 42 18.31 3.02 -14.92
C GLY A 42 19.51 3.95 -15.10
N GLU A 43 19.57 4.67 -16.21
CA GLU A 43 20.48 5.78 -16.33
C GLU A 43 20.03 6.86 -15.35
N SER A 44 20.78 7.05 -14.29
CA SER A 44 20.63 8.08 -13.26
C SER A 44 20.92 9.48 -13.85
N GLY A 45 20.09 9.90 -14.82
CA GLY A 45 20.28 11.17 -15.51
C GLY A 45 19.72 12.39 -14.79
N THR A 46 18.77 12.22 -13.90
CA THR A 46 18.06 13.31 -13.18
C THR A 46 18.58 13.58 -11.79
N GLU A 47 19.38 12.70 -11.22
CA GLU A 47 19.86 12.80 -9.83
C GLU A 47 20.73 14.02 -9.52
N LYS A 48 21.39 14.59 -10.52
CA LYS A 48 22.32 15.71 -10.33
C LYS A 48 21.62 17.06 -10.27
N GLN A 49 20.48 17.21 -10.95
CA GLN A 49 19.79 18.49 -11.07
C GLN A 49 18.92 18.85 -9.86
N GLN A 50 18.44 17.87 -9.09
CA GLN A 50 17.61 18.10 -7.91
C GLN A 50 18.41 18.34 -6.62
N ARG A 51 19.68 17.95 -6.54
CA ARG A 51 20.53 18.14 -5.35
C ARG A 51 20.94 19.59 -5.07
N ASP A 52 20.78 20.48 -6.04
CA ASP A 52 21.17 21.90 -5.89
C ASP A 52 20.01 22.80 -5.37
N GLN A 53 18.80 22.26 -5.27
CA GLN A 53 17.68 22.98 -4.65
C GLN A 53 17.76 22.86 -3.13
N GLN A 54 17.60 24.00 -2.45
CA GLN A 54 17.51 24.03 -0.99
C GLN A 54 16.13 23.45 -0.59
N LEU A 55 16.11 22.15 -0.31
CA LEU A 55 14.89 21.45 0.13
C LEU A 55 14.39 22.04 1.46
N PRO A 56 13.07 22.16 1.66
CA PRO A 56 12.51 22.56 2.94
C PRO A 56 12.68 21.47 3.99
N ASP A 57 12.51 21.86 5.25
CA ASP A 57 12.26 20.87 6.30
C ASP A 57 10.79 20.43 6.25
N VAL A 58 10.58 19.13 6.28
CA VAL A 58 9.26 18.50 6.16
C VAL A 58 9.06 17.59 7.36
N ASP A 59 8.02 17.85 8.15
CA ASP A 59 7.65 16.97 9.26
C ASP A 59 6.70 15.90 8.82
N VAL A 60 6.90 14.69 9.36
CA VAL A 60 6.13 13.50 8.99
C VAL A 60 5.72 12.75 10.25
N HIS A 61 4.43 12.42 10.35
CA HIS A 61 3.88 11.59 11.42
C HIS A 61 3.02 10.47 10.84
N ILE A 62 3.27 9.23 11.25
CA ILE A 62 2.42 8.11 10.87
C ILE A 62 1.30 7.98 11.91
N LEU A 63 0.09 8.27 11.49
CA LEU A 63 -1.13 8.22 12.30
C LEU A 63 -1.73 6.81 12.20
N ARG A 64 -1.45 5.96 13.18
CA ARG A 64 -1.98 4.60 13.18
C ARG A 64 -3.39 4.58 13.72
N CYS A 65 -4.36 4.24 12.84
CA CYS A 65 -5.78 4.23 13.20
C CYS A 65 -6.28 2.84 13.62
N GLY A 66 -5.64 1.78 13.17
CA GLY A 66 -6.04 0.43 13.53
C GLY A 66 -5.07 -0.65 13.12
N SER A 67 -5.41 -1.88 13.47
CA SER A 67 -4.60 -3.02 13.09
C SER A 67 -5.41 -4.33 13.01
N VAL A 68 -4.81 -5.31 12.33
CA VAL A 68 -5.22 -6.71 12.34
C VAL A 68 -4.00 -7.60 12.47
N PHE A 69 -4.18 -8.79 13.03
CA PHE A 69 -3.12 -9.80 13.06
C PHE A 69 -3.42 -10.89 12.05
N TRP A 70 -2.49 -11.09 11.12
CA TRP A 70 -2.50 -12.19 10.18
C TRP A 70 -1.31 -13.12 10.42
N PRO A 71 -1.43 -14.44 10.18
CA PRO A 71 -0.26 -15.32 10.14
C PRO A 71 0.73 -14.80 9.10
N GLU A 72 2.03 -14.83 9.41
CA GLU A 72 3.08 -14.33 8.52
C GLU A 72 3.03 -14.96 7.12
N LEU A 73 2.69 -16.27 7.04
CA LEU A 73 2.51 -16.99 5.77
C LEU A 73 1.49 -16.34 4.83
N VAL A 74 0.55 -15.52 5.37
CA VAL A 74 -0.44 -14.80 4.54
C VAL A 74 0.19 -13.58 3.88
N MET A 75 1.11 -12.90 4.55
CA MET A 75 1.77 -11.70 4.05
C MET A 75 3.04 -12.01 3.24
N VAL A 76 3.65 -13.17 3.45
CA VAL A 76 4.93 -13.56 2.83
C VAL A 76 4.79 -14.95 2.21
N ARG A 77 4.58 -15.00 0.92
CA ARG A 77 4.50 -16.25 0.16
C ARG A 77 5.82 -17.00 0.22
N GLY A 78 5.76 -18.27 0.60
CA GLY A 78 6.92 -19.10 0.85
C GLY A 78 7.32 -19.19 2.32
N SER A 79 6.81 -18.31 3.19
CA SER A 79 6.89 -18.51 4.64
C SER A 79 5.94 -19.62 5.08
N LEU A 80 6.39 -20.45 6.03
CA LEU A 80 5.56 -21.44 6.74
C LEU A 80 5.22 -20.97 8.16
N SER A 81 5.61 -19.76 8.51
CA SER A 81 5.43 -19.19 9.84
C SER A 81 3.97 -18.85 10.12
N LEU A 82 3.43 -19.38 11.22
CA LEU A 82 2.13 -19.03 11.77
C LEU A 82 2.20 -17.88 12.79
N LYS A 83 3.39 -17.30 12.99
CA LYS A 83 3.55 -16.17 13.92
C LYS A 83 2.63 -15.02 13.49
N PRO A 84 1.92 -14.39 14.45
CA PRO A 84 1.06 -13.27 14.15
C PRO A 84 1.90 -12.07 13.69
N ARG A 85 1.54 -11.53 12.51
CA ARG A 85 2.08 -10.30 11.95
C ARG A 85 1.06 -9.20 12.13
N LYS A 86 1.44 -8.09 12.77
CA LYS A 86 0.58 -6.92 12.88
C LYS A 86 0.58 -6.18 11.55
N ILE A 87 -0.61 -5.98 11.00
CA ILE A 87 -0.90 -5.23 9.79
C ILE A 87 -1.58 -3.95 10.21
N ALA A 88 -1.05 -2.81 9.78
CA ALA A 88 -1.53 -1.49 10.18
C ALA A 88 -2.57 -0.94 9.19
N TYR A 89 -3.43 -0.06 9.69
CA TYR A 89 -4.28 0.84 8.94
C TYR A 89 -3.93 2.25 9.39
N SER A 90 -3.24 2.99 8.53
CA SER A 90 -2.60 4.24 8.91
C SER A 90 -2.84 5.34 7.88
N SER A 91 -2.70 6.58 8.33
CA SER A 91 -2.53 7.77 7.52
C SER A 91 -1.14 8.34 7.77
N VAL A 92 -0.59 9.06 6.80
CA VAL A 92 0.68 9.79 6.99
C VAL A 92 0.38 11.28 6.95
N LEU A 93 0.56 11.95 8.08
CA LEU A 93 0.49 13.40 8.17
C LEU A 93 1.82 13.99 7.71
N VAL A 94 1.75 14.93 6.78
CA VAL A 94 2.90 15.67 6.27
C VAL A 94 2.68 17.16 6.49
N ARG A 95 3.61 17.80 7.19
CA ARG A 95 3.65 19.26 7.34
C ARG A 95 4.78 19.80 6.47
N HIS A 96 4.40 20.47 5.40
CA HIS A 96 5.28 21.15 4.47
C HIS A 96 5.09 22.67 4.60
N PRO A 97 6.09 23.54 4.41
CA PRO A 97 5.91 24.99 4.49
C PRO A 97 4.82 25.57 3.58
N GLN A 98 4.47 24.87 2.49
CA GLN A 98 3.43 25.27 1.55
C GLN A 98 2.09 24.58 1.77
N GLY A 99 1.95 23.69 2.78
CA GLY A 99 0.67 23.04 3.08
C GLY A 99 0.78 21.82 3.97
N THR A 100 -0.27 21.55 4.70
CA THR A 100 -0.42 20.37 5.58
C THR A 100 -1.40 19.39 4.94
N PHE A 101 -0.98 18.15 4.74
CA PHE A 101 -1.80 17.17 4.05
C PHE A 101 -1.65 15.76 4.64
N LEU A 102 -2.57 14.88 4.26
CA LEU A 102 -2.50 13.46 4.56
C LEU A 102 -2.15 12.66 3.30
N TYR A 103 -1.39 11.58 3.48
CA TYR A 103 -1.27 10.51 2.51
C TYR A 103 -2.02 9.29 3.05
N ASP A 104 -3.10 8.88 2.36
CA ASP A 104 -4.15 7.98 2.83
C ASP A 104 -4.85 8.44 4.11
N THR A 105 -5.87 7.72 4.59
CA THR A 105 -6.74 8.24 5.65
C THR A 105 -6.87 7.35 6.90
N GLY A 106 -6.32 6.14 6.89
CA GLY A 106 -6.53 5.22 8.01
C GLY A 106 -8.01 4.85 8.20
N LEU A 107 -8.52 4.93 9.43
CA LEU A 107 -9.88 4.50 9.78
C LEU A 107 -10.66 5.60 10.49
N SER A 108 -11.95 5.76 10.14
CA SER A 108 -12.89 6.65 10.83
C SER A 108 -13.52 6.01 12.06
N GLY A 109 -14.13 6.86 12.91
CA GLY A 109 -14.92 6.42 14.06
C GLY A 109 -16.12 5.56 13.67
N ASP A 110 -16.72 5.84 12.53
CA ASP A 110 -17.96 5.20 12.06
C ASP A 110 -17.74 4.05 11.08
N ILE A 111 -16.49 3.59 10.88
CA ILE A 111 -16.15 2.58 9.87
C ILE A 111 -16.98 1.31 9.99
N TYR A 112 -17.28 0.84 11.19
CA TYR A 112 -18.11 -0.36 11.37
C TYR A 112 -19.55 -0.16 10.89
N GLN A 113 -20.09 1.07 10.92
CA GLN A 113 -21.41 1.40 10.39
C GLN A 113 -21.39 1.30 8.86
N HIS A 114 -20.37 1.86 8.20
CA HIS A 114 -20.20 1.81 6.76
C HIS A 114 -20.03 0.38 6.23
N LEU A 115 -19.52 -0.53 7.06
CA LEU A 115 -19.29 -1.92 6.69
C LEU A 115 -20.52 -2.84 6.89
N LYS A 116 -21.60 -2.39 7.52
CA LYS A 116 -22.76 -3.25 7.85
C LYS A 116 -23.39 -3.92 6.63
N ASP A 117 -23.45 -3.21 5.50
CA ASP A 117 -24.08 -3.69 4.26
C ASP A 117 -23.15 -4.55 3.41
N GLN A 118 -21.89 -4.74 3.84
CA GLN A 118 -20.95 -5.57 3.14
C GLN A 118 -21.22 -7.06 3.39
N PRO A 119 -20.90 -7.94 2.41
CA PRO A 119 -21.05 -9.39 2.58
C PRO A 119 -20.37 -9.90 3.85
N LEU A 120 -20.98 -10.89 4.49
CA LEU A 120 -20.43 -11.49 5.72
C LEU A 120 -18.99 -12.01 5.49
N THR A 121 -18.71 -12.60 4.35
CA THR A 121 -17.38 -13.06 3.97
C THR A 121 -16.37 -11.92 3.97
N PHE A 122 -16.69 -10.77 3.37
CA PHE A 122 -15.85 -9.58 3.39
C PHE A 122 -15.59 -9.11 4.84
N ARG A 123 -16.64 -8.99 5.65
CA ARG A 123 -16.54 -8.54 7.04
C ARG A 123 -15.72 -9.50 7.93
N GLN A 124 -15.78 -10.80 7.67
CA GLN A 124 -15.05 -11.81 8.41
C GLN A 124 -13.60 -12.04 7.95
N THR A 125 -13.24 -11.52 6.78
CA THR A 125 -11.89 -11.63 6.20
C THR A 125 -11.20 -10.27 6.15
N LEU A 126 -11.45 -9.48 5.11
CA LEU A 126 -10.74 -8.22 4.84
C LEU A 126 -11.05 -7.11 5.86
N ALA A 127 -12.27 -7.06 6.40
CA ALA A 127 -12.67 -6.05 7.37
C ALA A 127 -12.60 -6.54 8.84
N ARG A 128 -11.73 -7.49 9.13
CA ARG A 128 -11.53 -8.04 10.47
C ARG A 128 -10.39 -7.33 11.21
N PHE A 129 -10.55 -6.06 11.46
CA PHE A 129 -9.57 -5.21 12.14
C PHE A 129 -10.10 -4.72 13.51
N LYS A 130 -9.20 -4.12 14.28
CA LYS A 130 -9.50 -3.36 15.48
C LYS A 130 -9.14 -1.89 15.22
N VAL A 131 -10.09 -0.98 15.45
CA VAL A 131 -9.79 0.45 15.53
C VAL A 131 -9.02 0.68 16.82
N GLU A 132 -7.81 1.21 16.74
CA GLU A 132 -6.97 1.60 17.87
C GLU A 132 -7.23 3.07 18.20
N GLN A 133 -7.37 3.90 17.18
CA GLN A 133 -7.66 5.33 17.23
C GLN A 133 -8.38 5.74 15.95
N THR A 134 -9.30 6.69 16.02
CA THR A 134 -9.93 7.26 14.82
C THR A 134 -8.98 8.26 14.16
N LEU A 135 -9.16 8.54 12.86
CA LEU A 135 -8.37 9.56 12.19
C LEU A 135 -8.53 10.93 12.88
N ARG A 136 -9.77 11.30 13.24
CA ARG A 136 -10.04 12.54 13.99
C ARG A 136 -9.30 12.59 15.32
N GLY A 137 -9.26 11.49 16.06
CA GLY A 137 -8.51 11.38 17.31
C GLY A 137 -7.01 11.53 17.10
N ALA A 138 -6.47 10.88 16.06
CA ALA A 138 -5.07 10.97 15.71
C ALA A 138 -4.63 12.39 15.29
N LEU A 139 -5.49 13.11 14.54
CA LEU A 139 -5.25 14.52 14.21
C LEU A 139 -5.27 15.41 15.46
N HIS A 140 -6.22 15.17 16.37
CA HIS A 140 -6.29 15.92 17.62
C HIS A 140 -5.03 15.75 18.50
N GLU A 141 -4.43 14.57 18.52
CA GLU A 141 -3.13 14.35 19.20
C GLU A 141 -1.96 15.11 18.56
N GLN A 142 -2.14 15.56 17.33
CA GLN A 142 -1.20 16.40 16.59
C GLN A 142 -1.59 17.89 16.62
N ASP A 143 -2.51 18.27 17.52
CA ASP A 143 -3.06 19.63 17.62
C ASP A 143 -3.69 20.14 16.32
N LEU A 144 -4.27 19.22 15.51
CA LEU A 144 -4.92 19.53 14.23
C LEU A 144 -6.40 19.20 14.24
N LYS A 145 -7.15 19.99 13.47
CA LYS A 145 -8.52 19.74 13.07
C LYS A 145 -8.58 19.44 11.57
N PRO A 146 -9.70 18.86 11.06
CA PRO A 146 -9.86 18.63 9.62
C PRO A 146 -9.66 19.90 8.77
N GLU A 147 -10.05 21.06 9.29
CA GLU A 147 -9.97 22.35 8.59
C GLU A 147 -8.52 22.84 8.43
N ASP A 148 -7.58 22.30 9.18
CA ASP A 148 -6.15 22.62 9.09
C ASP A 148 -5.44 21.81 7.97
N LEU A 149 -6.17 20.89 7.32
CA LEU A 149 -5.67 20.09 6.21
C LEU A 149 -5.99 20.76 4.87
N ASP A 150 -4.99 21.00 4.05
CA ASP A 150 -5.18 21.55 2.70
C ASP A 150 -5.75 20.51 1.74
N PHE A 151 -5.35 19.24 1.86
CA PHE A 151 -5.84 18.14 1.03
C PHE A 151 -5.43 16.76 1.60
N VAL A 152 -5.97 15.73 0.97
CA VAL A 152 -5.53 14.33 1.15
C VAL A 152 -5.04 13.81 -0.19
N LEU A 153 -3.87 13.20 -0.22
CA LEU A 153 -3.37 12.38 -1.32
C LEU A 153 -3.77 10.92 -1.06
N LEU A 154 -4.55 10.35 -1.95
CA LEU A 154 -4.89 8.93 -1.88
C LEU A 154 -3.91 8.14 -2.73
N SER A 155 -3.22 7.18 -2.11
CA SER A 155 -2.30 6.28 -2.83
C SER A 155 -3.05 5.47 -3.88
N HIS A 156 -4.25 4.99 -3.53
CA HIS A 156 -5.17 4.27 -4.40
C HIS A 156 -6.59 4.20 -3.79
N LEU A 157 -7.55 3.60 -4.50
CA LEU A 157 -8.97 3.58 -4.12
C LEU A 157 -9.45 2.23 -3.55
N HIS A 158 -8.66 1.55 -2.73
CA HIS A 158 -9.20 0.51 -1.87
C HIS A 158 -9.87 1.13 -0.63
N TRP A 159 -10.82 0.39 -0.07
CA TRP A 159 -11.69 0.87 1.01
C TRP A 159 -10.91 1.31 2.26
N ASP A 160 -9.84 0.64 2.60
CA ASP A 160 -9.03 0.87 3.80
C ASP A 160 -8.05 2.06 3.69
N HIS A 161 -7.90 2.63 2.49
CA HIS A 161 -7.16 3.89 2.26
C HIS A 161 -8.05 5.12 2.26
N VAL A 162 -9.36 4.93 2.09
CA VAL A 162 -10.37 6.00 2.15
C VAL A 162 -11.27 5.93 3.39
N SER A 163 -11.05 4.95 4.25
CA SER A 163 -11.92 4.67 5.41
C SER A 163 -11.94 5.76 6.48
N GLY A 164 -10.94 6.63 6.52
CA GLY A 164 -10.90 7.76 7.45
C GLY A 164 -11.60 9.02 6.93
N VAL A 165 -11.96 9.09 5.66
CA VAL A 165 -12.59 10.30 5.05
C VAL A 165 -13.83 10.78 5.82
N PRO A 166 -14.71 9.91 6.35
CA PRO A 166 -15.85 10.38 7.16
C PRO A 166 -15.48 11.20 8.40
N ASP A 167 -14.27 11.07 8.93
CA ASP A 167 -13.80 11.91 10.04
C ASP A 167 -13.33 13.31 9.60
N ILE A 168 -13.11 13.52 8.30
CA ILE A 168 -12.55 14.74 7.70
C ILE A 168 -13.37 15.22 6.49
N VAL A 169 -14.69 15.02 6.52
CA VAL A 169 -15.59 15.44 5.43
C VAL A 169 -15.36 16.89 5.07
N GLY A 170 -15.30 17.19 3.77
CA GLY A 170 -15.05 18.52 3.23
C GLY A 170 -13.60 18.79 2.87
N VAL A 171 -12.63 18.03 3.41
CA VAL A 171 -11.23 18.13 2.99
C VAL A 171 -11.08 17.64 1.54
N PRO A 172 -10.40 18.41 0.66
CA PRO A 172 -10.19 18.01 -0.72
C PRO A 172 -9.38 16.71 -0.85
N LEU A 173 -9.89 15.78 -1.63
CA LEU A 173 -9.21 14.51 -1.96
C LEU A 173 -8.55 14.63 -3.32
N ARG A 174 -7.33 14.12 -3.43
CA ARG A 174 -6.55 14.07 -4.67
C ARG A 174 -6.15 12.63 -4.96
N VAL A 175 -6.45 12.15 -6.16
CA VAL A 175 -6.16 10.78 -6.58
C VAL A 175 -5.56 10.78 -7.99
N ASN A 176 -4.71 9.81 -8.28
CA ASN A 176 -4.19 9.60 -9.64
C ASN A 176 -5.35 9.37 -10.62
N ARG A 177 -5.36 10.08 -11.75
CA ARG A 177 -6.40 9.93 -12.80
C ARG A 177 -6.54 8.49 -13.27
N VAL A 178 -5.43 7.77 -13.43
CA VAL A 178 -5.43 6.35 -13.84
C VAL A 178 -6.20 5.51 -12.82
N GLU A 179 -6.05 5.79 -11.54
CA GLU A 179 -6.76 5.10 -10.45
C GLU A 179 -8.27 5.39 -10.49
N PHE A 180 -8.62 6.66 -10.63
CA PHE A 180 -10.00 7.11 -10.69
C PHE A 180 -10.74 6.52 -11.89
N ASP A 181 -10.13 6.53 -13.06
CA ASP A 181 -10.72 5.98 -14.29
C ASP A 181 -10.86 4.46 -14.19
N ALA A 182 -9.88 3.76 -13.65
CA ALA A 182 -9.95 2.32 -13.39
C ALA A 182 -11.07 1.97 -12.39
N ALA A 183 -11.24 2.76 -11.35
CA ALA A 183 -12.34 2.61 -10.39
C ALA A 183 -13.70 2.78 -11.05
N LYS A 184 -13.88 3.79 -11.90
CA LYS A 184 -15.11 4.01 -12.68
C LYS A 184 -15.41 2.88 -13.65
N GLN A 185 -14.39 2.27 -14.22
CA GLN A 185 -14.51 1.12 -15.14
C GLN A 185 -14.74 -0.20 -14.41
N GLY A 186 -14.72 -0.22 -13.07
CA GLY A 186 -14.92 -1.42 -12.27
C GLY A 186 -13.71 -2.36 -12.24
N VAL A 187 -12.53 -1.88 -12.61
CA VAL A 187 -11.26 -2.64 -12.50
C VAL A 187 -10.86 -2.82 -11.04
N ILE A 188 -11.18 -1.84 -10.20
CA ILE A 188 -10.89 -1.84 -8.77
C ILE A 188 -12.13 -2.31 -8.00
N PRO A 189 -11.98 -3.21 -7.02
CA PRO A 189 -13.09 -3.65 -6.19
C PRO A 189 -13.62 -2.52 -5.31
N LEU A 190 -14.73 -1.91 -5.68
CA LEU A 190 -15.35 -0.81 -4.93
C LEU A 190 -16.35 -1.28 -3.86
N HIS A 191 -16.38 -2.58 -3.59
CA HIS A 191 -17.18 -3.20 -2.53
C HIS A 191 -18.62 -2.68 -2.46
N LYS A 192 -19.39 -2.86 -3.54
CA LYS A 192 -20.78 -2.38 -3.67
C LYS A 192 -20.92 -0.88 -3.43
N GLY A 193 -19.98 -0.09 -3.92
CA GLY A 193 -20.00 1.37 -3.80
C GLY A 193 -19.56 1.88 -2.42
N LEU A 194 -18.98 1.04 -1.56
CA LEU A 194 -18.48 1.45 -0.24
C LEU A 194 -17.47 2.60 -0.36
N VAL A 195 -16.51 2.50 -1.29
CA VAL A 195 -15.46 3.51 -1.50
C VAL A 195 -16.06 4.88 -1.79
N TRP A 196 -17.07 4.95 -2.69
CA TRP A 196 -17.75 6.21 -3.01
C TRP A 196 -18.52 6.78 -1.82
N ARG A 197 -19.20 5.93 -1.04
CA ARG A 197 -19.92 6.38 0.17
C ARG A 197 -18.96 6.90 1.25
N LEU A 198 -17.77 6.29 1.40
CA LEU A 198 -16.77 6.76 2.34
C LEU A 198 -16.22 8.15 1.97
N MET A 199 -16.14 8.47 0.68
CA MET A 199 -15.65 9.76 0.17
C MET A 199 -16.76 10.81 -0.01
N GLU A 200 -18.02 10.47 0.29
CA GLU A 200 -19.14 11.38 0.10
C GLU A 200 -18.96 12.68 0.92
N GLY A 201 -19.26 13.80 0.30
CA GLY A 201 -19.15 15.13 0.93
C GLY A 201 -17.75 15.77 0.87
N SER A 202 -16.72 15.06 0.38
CA SER A 202 -15.40 15.62 0.14
C SER A 202 -15.16 15.86 -1.35
N PRO A 203 -14.65 17.05 -1.76
CA PRO A 203 -14.29 17.31 -3.15
C PRO A 203 -13.20 16.35 -3.63
N LEU A 204 -13.42 15.69 -4.77
CA LEU A 204 -12.44 14.78 -5.36
C LEU A 204 -11.88 15.36 -6.65
N THR A 205 -10.56 15.50 -6.74
CA THR A 205 -9.83 15.95 -7.92
C THR A 205 -8.79 14.91 -8.35
N CYS A 206 -8.50 14.88 -9.66
CA CYS A 206 -7.49 13.99 -10.19
C CYS A 206 -6.19 14.74 -10.45
N PHE A 207 -5.05 14.09 -10.21
CA PHE A 207 -3.75 14.51 -10.69
C PHE A 207 -3.21 13.51 -11.71
N ASP A 208 -2.29 13.97 -12.53
CA ASP A 208 -1.60 13.17 -13.53
C ASP A 208 -0.10 13.13 -13.19
N LEU A 209 0.54 11.97 -13.37
CA LEU A 209 1.98 11.79 -13.20
C LEU A 209 2.66 12.05 -14.56
N GLU A 210 2.80 13.33 -14.92
CA GLU A 210 3.34 13.78 -16.24
C GLU A 210 4.82 14.19 -16.18
N GLY A 211 5.40 14.19 -14.99
CA GLY A 211 6.82 14.49 -14.80
C GLY A 211 7.73 13.38 -15.34
N PRO A 212 9.04 13.67 -15.43
CA PRO A 212 10.04 12.72 -15.91
C PRO A 212 10.14 11.47 -15.01
N SER A 213 10.93 10.50 -15.45
CA SER A 213 11.32 9.39 -14.56
C SER A 213 12.04 9.93 -13.33
N TYR A 214 11.73 9.35 -12.18
CA TYR A 214 12.33 9.72 -10.90
C TYR A 214 12.86 8.47 -10.20
N GLU A 215 14.14 8.46 -9.84
CA GLU A 215 14.80 7.33 -9.15
C GLU A 215 14.59 5.96 -9.84
N GLY A 216 14.54 5.97 -11.18
CA GLY A 216 14.30 4.78 -11.99
C GLY A 216 12.81 4.42 -12.19
N PHE A 217 11.87 5.08 -11.49
CA PHE A 217 10.44 4.94 -11.71
C PHE A 217 9.97 5.81 -12.87
N ARG A 218 9.03 5.29 -13.69
CA ARG A 218 8.73 5.81 -15.03
C ARG A 218 8.21 7.23 -15.10
N SER A 219 7.41 7.66 -14.13
CA SER A 219 6.72 8.94 -14.14
C SER A 219 6.57 9.50 -12.75
N SER A 220 6.55 10.79 -12.63
CA SER A 220 6.50 11.50 -11.36
C SER A 220 5.58 12.71 -11.37
N LEU A 221 5.32 13.25 -10.19
CA LEU A 221 4.73 14.55 -9.95
C LEU A 221 5.38 15.16 -8.71
N ASP A 222 6.05 16.29 -8.87
CA ASP A 222 6.51 17.10 -7.76
C ASP A 222 5.33 17.94 -7.25
N VAL A 223 4.86 17.65 -6.03
CA VAL A 223 3.61 18.21 -5.49
C VAL A 223 3.71 19.72 -5.25
N PHE A 224 4.87 20.20 -4.82
CA PHE A 224 5.11 21.60 -4.49
C PHE A 224 6.10 22.29 -5.45
N GLY A 225 6.71 21.56 -6.38
CA GLY A 225 7.65 22.08 -7.35
C GLY A 225 9.05 22.36 -6.78
N ASP A 226 9.36 21.87 -5.58
CA ASP A 226 10.62 22.08 -4.87
C ASP A 226 11.43 20.78 -4.65
N GLY A 227 10.94 19.65 -5.16
CA GLY A 227 11.59 18.35 -5.05
C GLY A 227 11.41 17.66 -3.70
N SER A 228 10.72 18.26 -2.73
CA SER A 228 10.55 17.70 -1.39
C SER A 228 9.53 16.56 -1.35
N ILE A 229 8.41 16.69 -2.06
CA ILE A 229 7.33 15.70 -2.11
C ILE A 229 7.15 15.28 -3.56
N VAL A 230 7.63 14.08 -3.89
CA VAL A 230 7.55 13.55 -5.24
C VAL A 230 6.72 12.28 -5.27
N LEU A 231 5.61 12.33 -6.00
CA LEU A 231 4.77 11.17 -6.27
C LEU A 231 5.30 10.40 -7.47
N ILE A 232 5.21 9.07 -7.42
CA ILE A 232 5.62 8.18 -8.50
C ILE A 232 4.58 7.10 -8.76
N SER A 233 4.58 6.56 -9.97
CA SER A 233 3.71 5.45 -10.36
C SER A 233 4.26 4.11 -9.87
N LEU A 234 3.45 3.37 -9.10
CA LEU A 234 3.72 2.01 -8.63
C LEU A 234 2.55 1.07 -8.97
N PRO A 235 2.25 0.86 -10.25
CA PRO A 235 1.05 0.16 -10.68
C PRO A 235 1.10 -1.34 -10.39
N GLY A 236 -0.07 -1.97 -10.41
CA GLY A 236 -0.23 -3.43 -10.37
C GLY A 236 -1.15 -3.89 -9.25
N HIS A 237 -0.94 -3.48 -7.99
CA HIS A 237 -1.92 -3.67 -6.92
C HIS A 237 -3.25 -3.06 -7.36
N THR A 238 -3.25 -1.78 -7.67
CA THR A 238 -4.24 -1.14 -8.53
C THR A 238 -3.52 -0.44 -9.71
N PRO A 239 -4.25 -0.07 -10.80
CA PRO A 239 -3.63 0.55 -11.96
C PRO A 239 -2.94 1.88 -11.66
N GLY A 240 -3.48 2.67 -10.75
CA GLY A 240 -2.97 4.00 -10.40
C GLY A 240 -2.34 4.09 -9.02
N ASN A 241 -1.99 2.96 -8.37
CA ASN A 241 -1.30 3.00 -7.09
C ASN A 241 -0.06 3.89 -7.18
N THR A 242 0.04 4.83 -6.25
CA THR A 242 1.01 5.93 -6.26
C THR A 242 1.86 5.86 -5.00
N GLY A 243 3.18 5.85 -5.16
CA GLY A 243 4.13 6.00 -4.05
C GLY A 243 4.49 7.46 -3.83
N MET A 244 5.02 7.79 -2.65
CA MET A 244 5.41 9.13 -2.26
C MET A 244 6.83 9.16 -1.67
N PHE A 245 7.73 9.86 -2.33
CA PHE A 245 9.01 10.25 -1.75
C PHE A 245 8.87 11.52 -0.93
N ILE A 246 9.56 11.56 0.20
CA ILE A 246 9.78 12.77 1.00
C ILE A 246 11.27 13.00 1.10
N ASN A 247 11.74 14.10 0.53
CA ASN A 247 13.14 14.52 0.54
C ASN A 247 13.29 15.76 1.43
N ARG A 248 14.33 15.83 2.21
CA ARG A 248 14.53 16.88 3.22
C ARG A 248 15.87 17.60 3.08
N ALA A 249 15.96 18.81 3.60
CA ALA A 249 17.15 19.65 3.60
C ALA A 249 18.39 18.95 4.18
N ASN A 250 18.21 18.10 5.20
CA ASN A 250 19.29 17.36 5.85
C ASN A 250 19.73 16.10 5.08
N GLY A 251 19.20 15.87 3.88
CA GLY A 251 19.45 14.69 3.07
C GLY A 251 18.67 13.42 3.48
N ALA A 252 17.92 13.47 4.58
CA ALA A 252 17.07 12.34 4.97
C ALA A 252 15.91 12.18 3.99
N ARG A 253 15.60 10.93 3.65
CA ARG A 253 14.56 10.57 2.70
C ARG A 253 13.65 9.50 3.30
N LEU A 254 12.38 9.53 2.91
CA LEU A 254 11.41 8.47 3.18
C LEU A 254 10.71 8.11 1.87
N PHE A 255 10.30 6.86 1.75
CA PHE A 255 9.57 6.40 0.58
C PHE A 255 8.35 5.56 0.99
N PHE A 256 7.15 6.11 0.87
CA PHE A 256 5.88 5.44 1.11
C PHE A 256 5.39 4.76 -0.16
N LEU A 257 4.93 3.51 -0.07
CA LEU A 257 4.71 2.64 -1.22
C LEU A 257 3.23 2.50 -1.63
N GLY A 258 2.28 3.08 -0.86
CA GLY A 258 0.91 2.61 -0.94
C GLY A 258 0.88 1.10 -0.69
N ASP A 259 0.20 0.35 -1.55
CA ASP A 259 0.09 -1.11 -1.48
C ASP A 259 0.87 -1.85 -2.58
N ALA A 260 1.85 -1.18 -3.21
CA ALA A 260 2.78 -1.88 -4.10
C ALA A 260 3.53 -3.02 -3.40
N ALA A 261 3.73 -2.90 -2.08
CA ALA A 261 4.14 -3.96 -1.17
C ALA A 261 3.31 -3.86 0.12
N HIS A 262 2.95 -4.98 0.74
CA HIS A 262 2.19 -4.98 2.00
C HIS A 262 3.11 -5.01 3.21
N VAL A 263 4.25 -5.68 3.09
CA VAL A 263 5.29 -5.80 4.13
C VAL A 263 6.67 -5.74 3.50
N ALA A 264 7.68 -5.38 4.29
CA ALA A 264 9.05 -5.19 3.80
C ALA A 264 9.62 -6.43 3.10
N GLU A 265 9.27 -7.62 3.55
CA GLU A 265 9.72 -8.87 2.93
C GLU A 265 9.29 -8.98 1.47
N ASN A 266 8.19 -8.33 1.05
CA ASN A 266 7.71 -8.40 -0.33
C ASN A 266 8.72 -7.77 -1.31
N TYR A 267 9.38 -6.68 -0.95
CA TYR A 267 10.41 -6.06 -1.79
C TYR A 267 11.84 -6.48 -1.41
N LEU A 268 12.13 -6.81 -0.14
CA LEU A 268 13.46 -7.26 0.27
C LEU A 268 13.84 -8.62 -0.33
N TYR A 269 12.87 -9.53 -0.41
CA TYR A 269 13.04 -10.89 -0.96
C TYR A 269 12.01 -11.13 -2.04
N PRO A 270 12.08 -10.49 -3.21
CA PRO A 270 10.95 -10.36 -4.13
C PRO A 270 9.94 -11.50 -3.99
N THR A 271 8.86 -11.25 -3.27
CA THR A 271 7.81 -12.22 -3.00
C THR A 271 6.46 -11.51 -2.88
N THR A 272 5.37 -12.24 -2.96
CA THR A 272 4.03 -11.68 -2.84
C THR A 272 3.40 -12.12 -1.52
N PRO A 273 2.29 -11.55 -1.10
CA PRO A 273 1.40 -12.21 -0.16
C PRO A 273 0.93 -13.57 -0.69
N HIS A 274 0.33 -14.39 0.20
CA HIS A 274 -0.24 -15.68 -0.17
C HIS A 274 -1.24 -15.53 -1.32
N PRO A 275 -1.24 -16.43 -2.32
CA PRO A 275 -2.06 -16.28 -3.53
C PRO A 275 -3.55 -16.08 -3.28
N LEU A 276 -4.14 -16.70 -2.24
CA LEU A 276 -5.54 -16.53 -1.90
C LEU A 276 -5.88 -15.09 -1.48
N PHE A 277 -4.98 -14.43 -0.76
CA PHE A 277 -5.13 -13.02 -0.41
C PHE A 277 -4.79 -12.13 -1.61
N TRP A 278 -3.60 -12.29 -2.17
CA TRP A 278 -3.07 -11.44 -3.23
C TRP A 278 -3.93 -11.40 -4.48
N ASN A 279 -4.51 -12.56 -4.89
CA ASN A 279 -5.40 -12.63 -6.03
C ASN A 279 -6.72 -11.86 -5.84
N GLY A 280 -7.14 -11.66 -4.59
CA GLY A 280 -8.36 -10.93 -4.27
C GLY A 280 -8.19 -9.41 -4.20
N VAL A 281 -6.95 -8.93 -4.04
CA VAL A 281 -6.68 -7.50 -3.83
C VAL A 281 -5.77 -6.89 -4.91
N THR A 282 -5.27 -7.67 -5.87
CA THR A 282 -4.34 -7.19 -6.90
C THR A 282 -5.00 -7.24 -8.28
N SER A 283 -5.09 -6.09 -8.92
CA SER A 283 -5.75 -5.91 -10.23
C SER A 283 -4.94 -6.51 -11.38
N ASP A 284 -3.63 -6.21 -11.46
CA ASP A 284 -2.71 -6.75 -12.48
C ASP A 284 -1.48 -7.37 -11.83
N LYS A 285 -1.44 -8.69 -11.84
CA LYS A 285 -0.39 -9.47 -11.19
C LYS A 285 0.96 -9.38 -11.90
N ALA A 286 0.95 -9.27 -13.21
CA ALA A 286 2.19 -9.18 -13.99
C ALA A 286 2.87 -7.83 -13.73
N THR A 287 2.11 -6.76 -13.80
CA THR A 287 2.58 -5.40 -13.48
C THR A 287 2.99 -5.30 -12.00
N ALA A 288 2.23 -5.89 -11.06
CA ALA A 288 2.60 -5.87 -9.64
C ALA A 288 3.93 -6.59 -9.36
N LEU A 289 4.20 -7.71 -10.05
CA LEU A 289 5.51 -8.39 -9.95
C LEU A 289 6.65 -7.53 -10.50
N GLN A 290 6.42 -6.80 -11.59
CA GLN A 290 7.40 -5.87 -12.14
C GLN A 290 7.68 -4.72 -11.17
N THR A 291 6.65 -4.12 -10.60
CA THR A 291 6.78 -3.06 -9.58
C THR A 291 7.54 -3.54 -8.35
N LEU A 292 7.28 -4.77 -7.87
CA LEU A 292 8.04 -5.36 -6.76
C LEU A 292 9.52 -5.55 -7.09
N LEU A 293 9.87 -5.88 -8.34
CA LEU A 293 11.27 -5.94 -8.78
C LEU A 293 11.91 -4.54 -8.79
N GLU A 294 11.23 -3.53 -9.29
CA GLU A 294 11.72 -2.16 -9.29
C GLU A 294 11.98 -1.68 -7.85
N LEU A 295 11.04 -1.94 -6.92
CA LEU A 295 11.22 -1.66 -5.49
C LEU A 295 12.39 -2.44 -4.88
N HIS A 296 12.57 -3.71 -5.24
CA HIS A 296 13.71 -4.52 -4.78
C HIS A 296 15.04 -3.91 -5.21
N HIS A 297 15.15 -3.49 -6.48
CA HIS A 297 16.36 -2.85 -6.99
C HIS A 297 16.63 -1.53 -6.29
N PHE A 298 15.59 -0.69 -6.15
CA PHE A 298 15.71 0.57 -5.45
C PHE A 298 16.19 0.37 -4.01
N ALA A 299 15.56 -0.54 -3.25
CA ALA A 299 15.95 -0.83 -1.87
C ALA A 299 17.41 -1.33 -1.73
N ARG A 300 17.92 -2.03 -2.72
CA ARG A 300 19.32 -2.49 -2.72
C ARG A 300 20.31 -1.40 -3.11
N SER A 301 19.91 -0.49 -3.98
CA SER A 301 20.76 0.63 -4.45
C SER A 301 20.77 1.78 -3.47
N HIS A 302 19.71 1.92 -2.66
CA HIS A 302 19.51 3.02 -1.71
C HIS A 302 19.14 2.49 -0.31
N PRO A 303 20.06 1.75 0.34
CA PRO A 303 19.80 1.14 1.66
C PRO A 303 19.56 2.18 2.77
N GLU A 304 19.95 3.42 2.54
CA GLU A 304 19.74 4.56 3.43
C GLU A 304 18.31 5.11 3.37
N VAL A 305 17.53 4.77 2.35
CA VAL A 305 16.13 5.23 2.19
C VAL A 305 15.17 4.19 2.74
N PRO A 306 14.48 4.44 3.86
CA PRO A 306 13.44 3.54 4.35
C PRO A 306 12.26 3.46 3.36
N LEU A 307 11.94 2.26 2.90
CA LEU A 307 10.73 1.97 2.14
C LEU A 307 9.62 1.55 3.11
N ILE A 308 8.53 2.28 3.14
CA ILE A 308 7.45 2.12 4.12
C ILE A 308 6.18 1.67 3.40
N ALA A 309 5.86 0.39 3.52
CA ALA A 309 4.58 -0.15 3.09
C ALA A 309 3.47 0.28 4.07
N MET A 310 2.29 0.68 3.54
CA MET A 310 1.23 1.24 4.37
C MET A 310 0.61 0.24 5.35
N HIS A 311 0.85 -1.05 5.15
CA HIS A 311 0.39 -2.11 6.05
C HIS A 311 1.48 -2.69 6.97
N ASP A 312 2.76 -2.32 6.81
CA ASP A 312 3.82 -2.86 7.65
C ASP A 312 3.99 -2.10 8.97
N ALA A 313 3.31 -2.54 10.00
CA ALA A 313 3.38 -1.93 11.34
C ALA A 313 4.82 -1.83 11.88
N ARG A 314 5.70 -2.81 11.56
CA ARG A 314 7.11 -2.80 12.04
C ARG A 314 7.92 -1.69 11.39
N MET A 315 7.78 -1.54 10.06
CA MET A 315 8.49 -0.48 9.34
C MET A 315 7.99 0.90 9.75
N GLN A 316 6.68 1.05 9.96
CA GLN A 316 6.10 2.28 10.47
C GLN A 316 6.62 2.62 11.87
N GLU A 317 6.66 1.65 12.79
CA GLU A 317 7.19 1.85 14.15
C GLU A 317 8.67 2.26 14.14
N ALA A 318 9.49 1.57 13.35
CA ALA A 318 10.90 1.90 13.20
C ALA A 318 11.12 3.32 12.63
N SER A 319 10.33 3.69 11.60
CA SER A 319 10.42 5.02 10.99
C SER A 319 9.97 6.13 11.94
N MET A 320 8.90 5.90 12.71
CA MET A 320 8.43 6.87 13.71
C MET A 320 9.44 7.08 14.84
N GLN A 321 10.13 6.03 15.27
CA GLN A 321 11.18 6.18 16.29
C GLN A 321 12.28 7.13 15.81
N VAL A 322 12.76 6.96 14.57
CA VAL A 322 13.77 7.84 13.96
C VAL A 322 13.25 9.27 13.83
N GLU A 323 11.97 9.44 13.41
CA GLU A 323 11.35 10.78 13.29
C GLU A 323 11.22 11.49 14.64
N ASN A 324 10.77 10.79 15.68
CA ASN A 324 10.66 11.36 17.03
C ASN A 324 12.03 11.78 17.60
N GLU A 325 13.08 10.97 17.35
CA GLU A 325 14.44 11.33 17.71
C GLU A 325 14.95 12.56 16.95
N ARG A 326 14.55 12.71 15.68
CA ARG A 326 14.86 13.91 14.88
C ARG A 326 14.20 15.16 15.45
N LEU A 327 12.89 15.10 15.70
CA LEU A 327 12.11 16.24 16.22
C LEU A 327 12.57 16.65 17.62
N ALA A 328 13.02 15.73 18.44
CA ALA A 328 13.55 16.04 19.78
C ALA A 328 14.90 16.78 19.78
N ARG A 329 15.58 16.88 18.62
CA ARG A 329 16.88 17.58 18.46
C ARG A 329 16.75 19.01 17.90
N ILE A 330 15.56 19.38 17.44
CA ILE A 330 15.20 20.73 16.96
C ILE A 330 14.67 21.56 18.12
#